data_23b45dfd2c1193130ed027cbfca67c46
#
_entry.id   23b45dfd2c1193130ed027cbfca67c46
#
_cell.length_a   1.000
_cell.length_b   1.000
_cell.length_c   1.000
_cell.angle_alpha   90.00
_cell.angle_beta   90.00
_cell.angle_gamma   90.00
#
_symmetry.space_group_name_H-M   'P 1'
#
loop_
_entity.id
_entity.type
_entity.pdbx_description
1 polymer ?
#
loop_
_entity_poly.entity_id
_entity_poly.type
_entity_poly.pdbx_seq_one_letter_code
_entity_poly.pdbx_strand_id
1 'polypeptide(L)'
;RMTIVCLLFIFGKSIYNRVEKGMKVCVFLMVVGFLIALIAAGGPSPVGLAKGFVPNLPDQEALFTTLAFIGSCAAISGVVYGTHLSKEKKWVKDDIKNGALTWDVILGAGSIALIVILVLLTSAKILYPQGVTVAAVQDLTVLFDTIVGKFAPYLLGICLLAASASSLLVSAQMGAVLLLAGFGREAKMEDKGVKILSVVILALGAATAFIFGSSSPTQVLLIANVCAVINAPLLAVLIIMIVN
;
A
#
# COMPACT_ATOMS: atom_id res chain seq x y z
N ARG A 1 -17.97 4.23 7.96
CA ARG A 1 -18.52 4.48 6.59
C ARG A 1 -17.75 3.72 5.52
N MET A 2 -16.41 3.66 5.56
CA MET A 2 -15.59 2.87 4.61
C MET A 2 -15.86 1.36 4.69
N THR A 3 -16.04 0.83 5.88
CA THR A 3 -16.33 -0.60 6.10
C THR A 3 -17.59 -1.05 5.36
N ILE A 4 -18.63 -0.20 5.32
CA ILE A 4 -19.88 -0.47 4.60
C ILE A 4 -19.63 -0.53 3.09
N VAL A 5 -18.82 0.37 2.57
CA VAL A 5 -18.40 0.37 1.15
C VAL A 5 -17.65 -0.91 0.82
N CYS A 6 -16.69 -1.31 1.66
CA CYS A 6 -15.94 -2.55 1.48
C CYS A 6 -16.84 -3.79 1.53
N LEU A 7 -17.85 -3.82 2.41
CA LEU A 7 -18.84 -4.90 2.47
C LEU A 7 -19.62 -5.03 1.16
N LEU A 8 -20.08 -3.92 0.59
CA LEU A 8 -20.78 -3.91 -0.70
C LEU A 8 -19.90 -4.44 -1.84
N PHE A 9 -18.56 -4.22 -1.75
CA PHE A 9 -17.61 -4.72 -2.73
C PHE A 9 -17.39 -6.22 -2.68
N ILE A 10 -17.35 -6.82 -1.49
CA ILE A 10 -17.15 -8.25 -1.31
C ILE A 10 -18.30 -9.05 -1.93
N PHE A 11 -19.51 -8.50 -1.94
CA PHE A 11 -20.70 -9.19 -2.42
C PHE A 11 -21.11 -8.84 -3.87
N GLY A 12 -20.58 -7.78 -4.48
CA GLY A 12 -21.02 -7.25 -5.77
C GLY A 12 -20.00 -7.35 -6.91
N LYS A 13 -19.98 -8.44 -7.69
CA LYS A 13 -19.07 -8.61 -8.86
C LYS A 13 -19.11 -7.45 -9.89
N SER A 14 -20.28 -6.89 -10.18
CA SER A 14 -20.44 -5.82 -11.17
C SER A 14 -19.98 -4.45 -10.68
N ILE A 15 -20.09 -4.22 -9.38
CA ILE A 15 -19.67 -2.98 -8.73
C ILE A 15 -18.14 -2.96 -8.62
N TYR A 16 -17.52 -4.10 -8.31
CA TYR A 16 -16.07 -4.24 -8.20
C TYR A 16 -15.34 -3.74 -9.45
N ASN A 17 -15.71 -4.21 -10.64
CA ASN A 17 -15.05 -3.84 -11.89
C ASN A 17 -15.14 -2.33 -12.22
N ARG A 18 -16.26 -1.69 -11.88
CA ARG A 18 -16.43 -0.24 -12.11
C ARG A 18 -15.58 0.59 -11.17
N VAL A 19 -15.52 0.17 -9.90
CA VAL A 19 -14.73 0.89 -8.90
C VAL A 19 -13.24 0.59 -9.06
N GLU A 20 -12.85 -0.62 -9.45
CA GLU A 20 -11.46 -0.92 -9.80
C GLU A 20 -10.95 0.00 -10.90
N LYS A 21 -11.75 0.22 -11.96
CA LYS A 21 -11.42 1.20 -13.00
C LYS A 21 -11.31 2.62 -12.46
N GLY A 22 -12.26 3.04 -11.63
CA GLY A 22 -12.21 4.35 -10.98
C GLY A 22 -10.98 4.52 -10.08
N MET A 23 -10.62 3.51 -9.30
CA MET A 23 -9.41 3.52 -8.46
C MET A 23 -8.14 3.62 -9.31
N LYS A 24 -8.04 2.90 -10.41
CA LYS A 24 -6.89 3.00 -11.34
C LYS A 24 -6.75 4.42 -11.90
N VAL A 25 -7.86 5.06 -12.26
CA VAL A 25 -7.87 6.46 -12.72
C VAL A 25 -7.41 7.40 -11.59
N CYS A 26 -7.89 7.22 -10.37
CA CYS A 26 -7.47 8.04 -9.22
C CYS A 26 -5.98 7.89 -8.92
N VAL A 27 -5.46 6.66 -8.93
CA VAL A 27 -4.02 6.40 -8.75
C VAL A 27 -3.20 7.04 -9.87
N PHE A 28 -3.65 6.93 -11.11
CA PHE A 28 -2.98 7.58 -12.25
C PHE A 28 -2.97 9.11 -12.09
N LEU A 29 -4.10 9.72 -11.74
CA LEU A 29 -4.17 11.16 -11.47
C LEU A 29 -3.26 11.59 -10.32
N MET A 30 -3.14 10.78 -9.28
CA MET A 30 -2.24 11.03 -8.17
C MET A 30 -0.77 11.00 -8.63
N VAL A 31 -0.37 10.01 -9.42
CA VAL A 31 0.99 9.92 -9.99
C VAL A 31 1.30 11.14 -10.85
N VAL A 32 0.38 11.52 -11.74
CA VAL A 32 0.51 12.71 -12.59
C VAL A 32 0.58 13.97 -11.73
N GLY A 33 -0.24 14.09 -10.70
CA GLY A 33 -0.21 15.20 -9.75
C GLY A 33 1.14 15.35 -9.05
N PHE A 34 1.68 14.26 -8.50
CA PHE A 34 3.02 14.30 -7.87
C PHE A 34 4.12 14.65 -8.87
N LEU A 35 4.04 14.14 -10.10
CA LEU A 35 5.01 14.47 -11.14
C LEU A 35 4.96 15.96 -11.49
N ILE A 36 3.77 16.51 -11.68
CA ILE A 36 3.58 17.95 -11.95
C ILE A 36 4.08 18.79 -10.77
N ALA A 37 3.75 18.40 -9.52
CA ALA A 37 4.23 19.09 -8.31
C ALA A 37 5.75 19.12 -8.24
N LEU A 38 6.40 18.00 -8.53
CA LEU A 38 7.86 17.89 -8.53
C LEU A 38 8.49 18.77 -9.60
N ILE A 39 7.93 18.80 -10.81
CA ILE A 39 8.40 19.65 -11.92
C ILE A 39 8.19 21.14 -11.58
N ALA A 40 6.99 21.50 -11.08
CA ALA A 40 6.67 22.88 -10.68
C ALA A 40 7.58 23.39 -9.55
N ALA A 41 8.01 22.51 -8.64
CA ALA A 41 8.97 22.83 -7.58
C ALA A 41 10.43 22.93 -8.08
N GLY A 42 10.68 22.84 -9.38
CA GLY A 42 12.01 22.94 -9.98
C GLY A 42 12.80 21.63 -10.04
N GLY A 43 12.11 20.49 -9.86
CA GLY A 43 12.72 19.16 -9.91
C GLY A 43 13.64 18.82 -8.72
N PRO A 44 14.12 17.59 -8.63
CA PRO A 44 15.05 17.17 -7.59
C PRO A 44 16.44 17.75 -7.84
N SER A 45 17.16 18.15 -6.79
CA SER A 45 18.54 18.59 -6.94
C SER A 45 19.47 17.39 -7.15
N PRO A 46 20.32 17.37 -8.21
CA PRO A 46 21.23 16.24 -8.47
C PRO A 46 22.17 15.96 -7.29
N VAL A 47 22.66 17.02 -6.64
CA VAL A 47 23.53 16.91 -5.46
C VAL A 47 22.78 16.33 -4.26
N GLY A 48 21.50 16.72 -4.06
CA GLY A 48 20.63 16.16 -3.01
C GLY A 48 20.35 14.68 -3.24
N LEU A 49 20.10 14.28 -4.48
CA LEU A 49 19.93 12.87 -4.85
C LEU A 49 21.19 12.05 -4.54
N ALA A 50 22.37 12.53 -4.96
CA ALA A 50 23.64 11.85 -4.70
C ALA A 50 23.92 11.68 -3.20
N LYS A 51 23.63 12.70 -2.39
CA LYS A 51 23.75 12.62 -0.92
C LYS A 51 22.74 11.65 -0.31
N GLY A 52 21.55 11.53 -0.89
CA GLY A 52 20.52 10.62 -0.42
C GLY A 52 20.86 9.12 -0.57
N PHE A 53 21.82 8.77 -1.41
CA PHE A 53 22.34 7.41 -1.51
C PHE A 53 23.29 7.03 -0.37
N VAL A 54 23.76 8.01 0.42
CA VAL A 54 24.57 7.72 1.60
C VAL A 54 23.63 7.52 2.79
N PRO A 55 23.57 6.29 3.36
CA PRO A 55 22.73 6.04 4.52
C PRO A 55 23.10 6.95 5.68
N ASN A 56 22.12 7.68 6.19
CA ASN A 56 22.28 8.53 7.37
C ASN A 56 21.03 8.40 8.24
N LEU A 57 21.23 7.92 9.45
CA LEU A 57 20.16 7.78 10.46
C LEU A 57 20.54 8.68 11.65
N PRO A 58 20.10 9.95 11.62
CA PRO A 58 20.53 10.95 12.59
C PRO A 58 20.06 10.64 14.02
N ASP A 59 18.93 10.00 14.18
CA ASP A 59 18.31 9.74 15.48
C ASP A 59 17.45 8.47 15.50
N GLN A 60 16.88 8.14 16.67
CA GLN A 60 16.02 6.98 16.86
C GLN A 60 14.67 7.12 16.13
N GLU A 61 14.16 8.32 15.97
CA GLU A 61 12.91 8.57 15.26
C GLU A 61 13.08 8.30 13.76
N ALA A 62 14.21 8.71 13.17
CA ALA A 62 14.56 8.40 11.78
C ALA A 62 14.71 6.89 11.58
N LEU A 63 15.34 6.17 12.53
CA LEU A 63 15.44 4.71 12.48
C LEU A 63 14.06 4.06 12.52
N PHE A 64 13.19 4.47 13.44
CA PHE A 64 11.84 3.93 13.59
C PHE A 64 11.00 4.16 12.33
N THR A 65 11.05 5.37 11.79
CA THR A 65 10.34 5.73 10.55
C THR A 65 10.86 4.94 9.35
N THR A 66 12.18 4.74 9.24
CA THR A 66 12.81 3.94 8.19
C THR A 66 12.39 2.47 8.28
N LEU A 67 12.37 1.89 9.48
CA LEU A 67 11.88 0.53 9.71
C LEU A 67 10.41 0.39 9.34
N ALA A 68 9.57 1.35 9.73
CA ALA A 68 8.16 1.34 9.37
C ALA A 68 7.95 1.43 7.84
N PHE A 69 8.78 2.23 7.15
CA PHE A 69 8.76 2.34 5.71
C PHE A 69 9.16 1.02 5.02
N ILE A 70 10.24 0.39 5.48
CA ILE A 70 10.65 -0.94 5.00
C ILE A 70 9.53 -1.96 5.22
N GLY A 71 8.88 -1.94 6.39
CA GLY A 71 7.77 -2.84 6.72
C GLY A 71 6.55 -2.68 5.83
N SER A 72 6.27 -1.45 5.39
CA SER A 72 5.18 -1.18 4.46
C SER A 72 5.44 -1.74 3.06
N CYS A 73 6.71 -1.76 2.63
CA CYS A 73 7.11 -2.20 1.28
C CYS A 73 7.46 -3.70 1.22
N ALA A 74 8.06 -4.26 2.28
CA ALA A 74 8.57 -5.64 2.33
C ALA A 74 7.58 -6.61 2.98
N ALA A 75 6.31 -6.57 2.57
CA ALA A 75 5.29 -7.48 3.10
C ALA A 75 5.45 -8.89 2.50
N ILE A 76 6.20 -9.78 3.18
CA ILE A 76 6.40 -11.18 2.77
C ILE A 76 5.06 -11.94 2.66
N SER A 77 4.06 -11.57 3.44
CA SER A 77 2.69 -12.07 3.30
C SER A 77 2.13 -11.86 1.89
N GLY A 78 2.50 -10.76 1.22
CA GLY A 78 2.15 -10.49 -0.18
C GLY A 78 2.78 -11.49 -1.15
N VAL A 79 4.01 -11.95 -0.88
CA VAL A 79 4.68 -12.98 -1.69
C VAL A 79 3.93 -14.31 -1.59
N VAL A 80 3.61 -14.74 -0.35
CA VAL A 80 2.83 -15.97 -0.12
C VAL A 80 1.44 -15.86 -0.75
N TYR A 81 0.76 -14.72 -0.60
CA TYR A 81 -0.52 -14.48 -1.25
C TYR A 81 -0.42 -14.49 -2.78
N GLY A 82 0.68 -13.99 -3.34
CA GLY A 82 0.98 -14.05 -4.78
C GLY A 82 0.97 -15.46 -5.36
N THR A 83 1.40 -16.47 -4.59
CA THR A 83 1.34 -17.86 -5.02
C THR A 83 -0.11 -18.36 -5.15
N HIS A 84 -1.01 -17.93 -4.26
CA HIS A 84 -2.45 -18.22 -4.36
C HIS A 84 -3.09 -17.53 -5.56
N LEU A 85 -2.74 -16.25 -5.80
CA LEU A 85 -3.21 -15.50 -6.97
C LEU A 85 -2.76 -16.14 -8.28
N SER A 86 -1.53 -16.64 -8.35
CA SER A 86 -1.00 -17.34 -9.53
C SER A 86 -1.79 -18.61 -9.85
N LYS A 87 -2.20 -19.37 -8.82
CA LYS A 87 -3.09 -20.51 -8.98
C LYS A 87 -4.47 -20.11 -9.49
N GLU A 88 -5.05 -19.02 -8.97
CA GLU A 88 -6.35 -18.51 -9.43
C GLU A 88 -6.31 -17.98 -10.87
N LYS A 89 -5.21 -17.32 -11.27
CA LYS A 89 -4.96 -16.89 -12.65
C LYS A 89 -4.69 -18.07 -13.59
N LYS A 90 -4.59 -19.30 -13.05
CA LYS A 90 -4.28 -20.54 -13.80
C LYS A 90 -3.00 -20.43 -14.62
N TRP A 91 -2.01 -19.75 -14.11
CA TRP A 91 -0.72 -19.63 -14.77
C TRP A 91 -0.04 -21.00 -14.85
N VAL A 92 0.44 -21.32 -16.06
CA VAL A 92 1.15 -22.56 -16.39
C VAL A 92 2.63 -22.30 -16.62
N LYS A 93 3.44 -23.38 -16.67
CA LYS A 93 4.89 -23.26 -16.89
C LYS A 93 5.26 -22.49 -18.15
N ASP A 94 4.41 -22.52 -19.18
CA ASP A 94 4.65 -21.80 -20.43
C ASP A 94 4.49 -20.29 -20.28
N ASP A 95 3.63 -19.80 -19.39
CA ASP A 95 3.50 -18.38 -19.07
C ASP A 95 4.78 -17.85 -18.40
N ILE A 96 5.46 -18.69 -17.62
CA ILE A 96 6.76 -18.36 -17.02
C ILE A 96 7.84 -18.26 -18.10
N LYS A 97 7.88 -19.22 -19.03
CA LYS A 97 8.84 -19.24 -20.12
C LYS A 97 8.64 -18.08 -21.11
N ASN A 98 7.40 -17.71 -21.37
CA ASN A 98 7.05 -16.57 -22.23
C ASN A 98 7.28 -15.21 -21.56
N GLY A 99 7.73 -15.17 -20.32
CA GLY A 99 8.04 -13.94 -19.59
C GLY A 99 6.80 -13.19 -19.05
N ALA A 100 5.60 -13.73 -19.17
CA ALA A 100 4.38 -13.07 -18.71
C ALA A 100 4.43 -12.77 -17.19
N LEU A 101 4.91 -13.71 -16.39
CA LEU A 101 5.13 -13.52 -14.96
C LEU A 101 6.17 -12.43 -14.69
N THR A 102 7.27 -12.43 -15.43
CA THR A 102 8.33 -11.44 -15.28
C THR A 102 7.83 -10.04 -15.57
N TRP A 103 7.05 -9.87 -16.64
CA TRP A 103 6.43 -8.58 -16.96
C TRP A 103 5.40 -8.14 -15.94
N ASP A 104 4.56 -9.04 -15.42
CA ASP A 104 3.58 -8.71 -14.37
C ASP A 104 4.29 -8.20 -13.10
N VAL A 105 5.38 -8.86 -12.69
CA VAL A 105 6.19 -8.45 -11.53
C VAL A 105 6.91 -7.12 -11.79
N ILE A 106 7.54 -6.94 -12.94
CA ILE A 106 8.25 -5.69 -13.28
C ILE A 106 7.28 -4.52 -13.32
N LEU A 107 6.13 -4.67 -13.96
CA LEU A 107 5.12 -3.61 -14.05
C LEU A 107 4.51 -3.32 -12.66
N GLY A 108 4.21 -4.34 -11.88
CA GLY A 108 3.66 -4.17 -10.53
C GLY A 108 4.65 -3.51 -9.58
N ALA A 109 5.83 -4.10 -9.41
CA ALA A 109 6.86 -3.57 -8.53
C ALA A 109 7.41 -2.22 -9.01
N GLY A 110 7.58 -2.05 -10.32
CA GLY A 110 8.02 -0.81 -10.94
C GLY A 110 7.03 0.33 -10.73
N SER A 111 5.73 0.05 -10.81
CA SER A 111 4.69 1.06 -10.54
C SER A 111 4.72 1.51 -9.07
N ILE A 112 4.86 0.57 -8.14
CA ILE A 112 4.97 0.89 -6.70
C ILE A 112 6.23 1.72 -6.44
N ALA A 113 7.39 1.29 -6.97
CA ALA A 113 8.64 1.99 -6.82
C ALA A 113 8.56 3.43 -7.38
N LEU A 114 7.95 3.61 -8.55
CA LEU A 114 7.74 4.91 -9.17
C LEU A 114 6.91 5.84 -8.27
N ILE A 115 5.78 5.34 -7.75
CA ILE A 115 4.92 6.13 -6.85
C ILE A 115 5.69 6.53 -5.59
N VAL A 116 6.38 5.60 -4.96
CA VAL A 116 7.15 5.84 -3.74
C VAL A 116 8.24 6.89 -3.99
N ILE A 117 9.01 6.75 -5.06
CA ILE A 117 10.06 7.71 -5.43
C ILE A 117 9.46 9.10 -5.67
N LEU A 118 8.36 9.21 -6.42
CA LEU A 118 7.71 10.48 -6.68
C LEU A 118 7.23 11.16 -5.39
N VAL A 119 6.59 10.40 -4.49
CA VAL A 119 6.13 10.93 -3.20
C VAL A 119 7.29 11.41 -2.35
N LEU A 120 8.36 10.60 -2.23
CA LEU A 120 9.55 10.97 -1.46
C LEU A 120 10.25 12.22 -2.02
N LEU A 121 10.47 12.27 -3.34
CA LEU A 121 11.13 13.43 -3.97
C LEU A 121 10.29 14.70 -3.85
N THR A 122 8.98 14.59 -4.03
CA THR A 122 8.08 15.74 -3.92
C THR A 122 8.02 16.23 -2.47
N SER A 123 7.91 15.33 -1.50
CA SER A 123 7.92 15.66 -0.07
C SER A 123 9.24 16.29 0.37
N ALA A 124 10.37 15.73 -0.05
CA ALA A 124 11.69 16.28 0.24
C ALA A 124 11.90 17.67 -0.38
N LYS A 125 11.27 17.95 -1.52
CA LYS A 125 11.42 19.24 -2.20
C LYS A 125 10.48 20.33 -1.69
N ILE A 126 9.27 19.95 -1.28
CA ILE A 126 8.20 20.90 -0.91
C ILE A 126 8.03 20.99 0.60
N LEU A 127 7.88 19.85 1.30
CA LEU A 127 7.59 19.87 2.74
C LEU A 127 8.83 20.11 3.60
N TYR A 128 9.94 19.46 3.28
CA TYR A 128 11.16 19.54 4.09
C TYR A 128 11.69 20.97 4.25
N PRO A 129 11.79 21.81 3.18
CA PRO A 129 12.25 23.19 3.32
C PRO A 129 11.30 24.10 4.12
N GLN A 130 10.01 23.71 4.19
CA GLN A 130 8.98 24.45 4.95
C GLN A 130 8.90 23.99 6.41
N GLY A 131 9.67 22.99 6.82
CA GLY A 131 9.63 22.42 8.16
C GLY A 131 8.28 21.74 8.49
N VAL A 132 7.49 21.37 7.47
CA VAL A 132 6.20 20.72 7.65
C VAL A 132 6.42 19.25 7.96
N THR A 133 6.09 18.84 9.18
CA THR A 133 6.01 17.43 9.56
C THR A 133 4.62 16.91 9.25
N VAL A 134 4.55 15.78 8.54
CA VAL A 134 3.26 15.15 8.20
C VAL A 134 2.74 14.40 9.41
N ALA A 135 1.97 15.09 10.26
CA ALA A 135 1.30 14.51 11.41
C ALA A 135 -0.09 13.98 11.03
N ALA A 136 -0.74 14.61 10.05
CA ALA A 136 -2.06 14.25 9.57
C ALA A 136 -2.09 14.20 8.04
N VAL A 137 -3.07 13.47 7.51
CA VAL A 137 -3.26 13.33 6.06
C VAL A 137 -3.51 14.67 5.37
N GLN A 138 -4.11 15.62 6.10
CA GLN A 138 -4.37 16.98 5.63
C GLN A 138 -3.09 17.75 5.28
N ASP A 139 -1.98 17.46 5.95
CA ASP A 139 -0.69 18.11 5.71
C ASP A 139 -0.15 17.82 4.30
N LEU A 140 -0.58 16.71 3.70
CA LEU A 140 -0.25 16.35 2.32
C LEU A 140 -0.92 17.26 1.28
N THR A 141 -1.94 18.03 1.66
CA THR A 141 -2.60 18.98 0.74
C THR A 141 -1.64 20.04 0.23
N VAL A 142 -0.66 20.41 1.04
CA VAL A 142 0.39 21.38 0.68
C VAL A 142 1.14 20.96 -0.58
N LEU A 143 1.29 19.64 -0.83
CA LEU A 143 1.94 19.12 -2.03
C LEU A 143 1.18 19.45 -3.32
N PHE A 144 -0.12 19.62 -3.23
CA PHE A 144 -1.00 19.87 -4.36
C PHE A 144 -1.50 21.31 -4.45
N ASP A 145 -1.35 22.11 -3.38
CA ASP A 145 -1.81 23.51 -3.35
C ASP A 145 -1.19 24.36 -4.45
N THR A 146 0.07 24.09 -4.78
CA THR A 146 0.79 24.80 -5.85
C THR A 146 0.24 24.50 -7.25
N ILE A 147 -0.48 23.37 -7.43
CA ILE A 147 -0.97 22.91 -8.75
C ILE A 147 -2.45 23.16 -8.90
N VAL A 148 -3.24 22.79 -7.92
CA VAL A 148 -4.71 22.72 -7.97
C VAL A 148 -5.35 23.77 -7.07
N GLY A 149 -4.57 24.48 -6.24
CA GLY A 149 -5.02 25.52 -5.32
C GLY A 149 -6.14 25.00 -4.41
N LYS A 150 -7.23 25.73 -4.30
CA LYS A 150 -8.36 25.42 -3.39
C LYS A 150 -9.00 24.03 -3.59
N PHE A 151 -8.73 23.35 -4.70
CA PHE A 151 -9.24 22.00 -4.97
C PHE A 151 -8.34 20.89 -4.47
N ALA A 152 -7.11 21.19 -3.99
CA ALA A 152 -6.15 20.22 -3.49
C ALA A 152 -6.71 19.28 -2.41
N PRO A 153 -7.44 19.75 -1.37
CA PRO A 153 -8.01 18.88 -0.35
C PRO A 153 -9.03 17.87 -0.91
N TYR A 154 -9.82 18.28 -1.89
CA TYR A 154 -10.82 17.40 -2.51
C TYR A 154 -10.18 16.33 -3.38
N LEU A 155 -9.20 16.71 -4.21
CA LEU A 155 -8.47 15.77 -5.07
C LEU A 155 -7.73 14.75 -4.22
N LEU A 156 -6.94 15.21 -3.25
CA LEU A 156 -6.21 14.35 -2.34
C LEU A 156 -7.17 13.45 -1.55
N GLY A 157 -8.27 13.99 -1.03
CA GLY A 157 -9.29 13.24 -0.31
C GLY A 157 -9.87 12.08 -1.12
N ILE A 158 -10.24 12.32 -2.37
CA ILE A 158 -10.77 11.28 -3.27
C ILE A 158 -9.70 10.22 -3.56
N CYS A 159 -8.47 10.63 -3.87
CA CYS A 159 -7.36 9.71 -4.15
C CYS A 159 -7.04 8.83 -2.94
N LEU A 160 -6.96 9.42 -1.74
CA LEU A 160 -6.68 8.69 -0.51
C LEU A 160 -7.84 7.77 -0.11
N LEU A 161 -9.08 8.20 -0.30
CA LEU A 161 -10.24 7.34 -0.08
C LEU A 161 -10.20 6.12 -1.01
N ALA A 162 -9.91 6.33 -2.29
CA ALA A 162 -9.80 5.23 -3.25
C ALA A 162 -8.64 4.28 -2.91
N ALA A 163 -7.45 4.81 -2.59
CA ALA A 163 -6.29 4.03 -2.21
C ALA A 163 -6.51 3.23 -0.93
N SER A 164 -7.08 3.87 0.11
CA SER A 164 -7.35 3.19 1.39
C SER A 164 -8.43 2.12 1.26
N ALA A 165 -9.48 2.35 0.45
CA ALA A 165 -10.52 1.35 0.22
C ALA A 165 -9.96 0.11 -0.50
N SER A 166 -9.13 0.31 -1.53
CA SER A 166 -8.51 -0.80 -2.27
C SER A 166 -7.56 -1.60 -1.36
N SER A 167 -6.71 -0.92 -0.62
CA SER A 167 -5.76 -1.55 0.31
C SER A 167 -6.47 -2.33 1.41
N LEU A 168 -7.53 -1.78 1.99
CA LEU A 168 -8.33 -2.43 3.03
C LEU A 168 -8.98 -3.72 2.52
N LEU A 169 -9.54 -3.70 1.31
CA LEU A 169 -10.15 -4.87 0.67
C LEU A 169 -9.13 -5.97 0.41
N VAL A 170 -8.02 -5.63 -0.24
CA VAL A 170 -6.96 -6.60 -0.57
C VAL A 170 -6.36 -7.19 0.69
N SER A 171 -6.07 -6.37 1.71
CA SER A 171 -5.50 -6.85 2.98
C SER A 171 -6.45 -7.79 3.73
N ALA A 172 -7.76 -7.49 3.74
CA ALA A 172 -8.75 -8.35 4.37
C ALA A 172 -8.89 -9.71 3.64
N GLN A 173 -8.90 -9.70 2.31
CA GLN A 173 -8.95 -10.92 1.50
C GLN A 173 -7.66 -11.73 1.64
N MET A 174 -6.50 -11.08 1.60
CA MET A 174 -5.20 -11.71 1.82
C MET A 174 -5.15 -12.40 3.18
N GLY A 175 -5.55 -11.70 4.25
CA GLY A 175 -5.61 -12.27 5.60
C GLY A 175 -6.54 -13.48 5.67
N ALA A 176 -7.72 -13.41 5.05
CA ALA A 176 -8.68 -14.50 5.03
C ALA A 176 -8.16 -15.73 4.27
N VAL A 177 -7.57 -15.54 3.09
CA VAL A 177 -7.01 -16.62 2.27
C VAL A 177 -5.84 -17.30 3.00
N LEU A 178 -4.90 -16.51 3.54
CA LEU A 178 -3.73 -17.05 4.23
C LEU A 178 -4.12 -17.79 5.51
N LEU A 179 -5.11 -17.29 6.25
CA LEU A 179 -5.60 -17.95 7.46
C LEU A 179 -6.25 -19.31 7.13
N LEU A 180 -7.10 -19.36 6.13
CA LEU A 180 -7.73 -20.62 5.72
C LEU A 180 -6.72 -21.61 5.15
N ALA A 181 -5.76 -21.13 4.36
CA ALA A 181 -4.66 -21.94 3.85
C ALA A 181 -3.79 -22.51 4.99
N GLY A 182 -3.54 -21.73 6.04
CA GLY A 182 -2.84 -22.18 7.25
C GLY A 182 -3.56 -23.30 8.00
N PHE A 183 -4.89 -23.37 7.89
CA PHE A 183 -5.70 -24.50 8.39
C PHE A 183 -5.82 -25.67 7.40
N GLY A 184 -5.02 -25.68 6.34
CA GLY A 184 -5.01 -26.76 5.34
C GLY A 184 -6.20 -26.77 4.40
N ARG A 185 -6.99 -25.69 4.32
CA ARG A 185 -8.10 -25.56 3.40
C ARG A 185 -7.66 -24.87 2.11
N GLU A 186 -8.03 -25.45 0.96
CA GLU A 186 -7.93 -24.69 -0.29
C GLU A 186 -8.90 -23.50 -0.23
N ALA A 187 -8.33 -22.29 -0.32
CA ALA A 187 -9.10 -21.07 -0.20
C ALA A 187 -9.07 -20.32 -1.54
N LYS A 188 -10.21 -20.31 -2.25
CA LYS A 188 -10.41 -19.48 -3.44
C LYS A 188 -11.09 -18.17 -3.04
N MET A 189 -10.78 -17.09 -3.74
CA MET A 189 -11.35 -15.76 -3.45
C MET A 189 -12.89 -15.74 -3.50
N GLU A 190 -13.49 -16.63 -4.28
CA GLU A 190 -14.95 -16.73 -4.43
C GLU A 190 -15.63 -17.52 -3.31
N ASP A 191 -14.86 -18.25 -2.50
CA ASP A 191 -15.39 -19.13 -1.46
C ASP A 191 -16.11 -18.34 -0.37
N LYS A 192 -17.22 -18.90 0.11
CA LYS A 192 -18.01 -18.31 1.20
C LYS A 192 -17.17 -18.12 2.47
N GLY A 193 -16.28 -19.07 2.76
CA GLY A 193 -15.38 -18.99 3.92
C GLY A 193 -14.45 -17.79 3.86
N VAL A 194 -13.83 -17.52 2.70
CA VAL A 194 -12.98 -16.35 2.47
C VAL A 194 -13.79 -15.05 2.63
N LYS A 195 -14.99 -14.99 2.06
CA LYS A 195 -15.85 -13.80 2.16
C LYS A 195 -16.26 -13.50 3.60
N ILE A 196 -16.72 -14.53 4.33
CA ILE A 196 -17.12 -14.36 5.74
C ILE A 196 -15.94 -13.92 6.58
N LEU A 197 -14.77 -14.56 6.42
CA LEU A 197 -13.59 -14.24 7.19
C LEU A 197 -13.05 -12.83 6.85
N SER A 198 -13.11 -12.43 5.58
CA SER A 198 -12.77 -11.05 5.17
C SER A 198 -13.68 -10.02 5.86
N VAL A 199 -14.97 -10.31 5.96
CA VAL A 199 -15.94 -9.46 6.70
C VAL A 199 -15.58 -9.37 8.18
N VAL A 200 -15.22 -10.50 8.81
CA VAL A 200 -14.79 -10.52 10.22
C VAL A 200 -13.53 -9.69 10.42
N ILE A 201 -12.52 -9.85 9.55
CA ILE A 201 -11.27 -9.06 9.60
C ILE A 201 -11.58 -7.56 9.45
N LEU A 202 -12.45 -7.19 8.50
CA LEU A 202 -12.88 -5.80 8.32
C LEU A 202 -13.62 -5.25 9.55
N ALA A 203 -14.46 -6.05 10.16
CA ALA A 203 -15.19 -5.65 11.37
C ALA A 203 -14.24 -5.46 12.56
N LEU A 204 -13.26 -6.35 12.74
CA LEU A 204 -12.22 -6.20 13.77
C LEU A 204 -11.37 -4.96 13.51
N GLY A 205 -10.94 -4.72 12.26
CA GLY A 205 -10.23 -3.51 11.88
C GLY A 205 -11.04 -2.23 12.14
N ALA A 206 -12.34 -2.25 11.88
CA ALA A 206 -13.22 -1.12 12.19
C ALA A 206 -13.38 -0.91 13.71
N ALA A 207 -13.48 -1.99 14.48
CA ALA A 207 -13.56 -1.91 15.94
C ALA A 207 -12.28 -1.35 16.54
N THR A 208 -11.10 -1.80 16.09
CA THR A 208 -9.82 -1.24 16.53
C THR A 208 -9.67 0.23 16.15
N ALA A 209 -10.07 0.61 14.94
CA ALA A 209 -10.06 2.01 14.51
C ALA A 209 -11.04 2.88 15.33
N PHE A 210 -12.16 2.33 15.79
CA PHE A 210 -13.11 3.04 16.65
C PHE A 210 -12.57 3.21 18.09
N ILE A 211 -11.90 2.18 18.62
CA ILE A 211 -11.35 2.20 19.99
C ILE A 211 -10.12 3.12 20.07
N PHE A 212 -9.23 3.04 19.09
CA PHE A 212 -7.95 3.76 19.05
C PHE A 212 -7.97 5.01 18.15
N GLY A 213 -9.09 5.33 17.52
CA GLY A 213 -9.21 6.41 16.55
C GLY A 213 -9.07 7.83 17.09
N SER A 214 -9.00 7.99 18.42
CA SER A 214 -8.64 9.24 19.09
C SER A 214 -7.13 9.45 19.24
N SER A 215 -6.34 8.39 19.09
CA SER A 215 -4.88 8.46 19.05
C SER A 215 -4.42 8.78 17.61
N SER A 216 -3.24 9.34 17.48
CA SER A 216 -2.65 9.66 16.16
C SER A 216 -2.68 8.43 15.23
N PRO A 217 -3.47 8.41 14.13
CA PRO A 217 -3.57 7.27 13.23
C PRO A 217 -2.22 6.91 12.60
N THR A 218 -1.36 7.91 12.42
CA THR A 218 0.00 7.77 11.88
C THR A 218 0.88 6.91 12.79
N GLN A 219 0.81 7.12 14.11
CA GLN A 219 1.60 6.31 15.06
C GLN A 219 1.16 4.84 15.06
N VAL A 220 -0.14 4.58 15.02
CA VAL A 220 -0.67 3.21 14.96
C VAL A 220 -0.20 2.51 13.67
N LEU A 221 -0.20 3.23 12.54
CA LEU A 221 0.29 2.72 11.27
C LEU A 221 1.80 2.42 11.31
N LEU A 222 2.60 3.31 11.88
CA LEU A 222 4.04 3.13 12.03
C LEU A 222 4.35 1.89 12.88
N ILE A 223 3.70 1.74 14.03
CA ILE A 223 3.87 0.57 14.90
C ILE A 223 3.50 -0.73 14.17
N ALA A 224 2.37 -0.76 13.46
CA ALA A 224 1.94 -1.92 12.70
C ALA A 224 2.98 -2.33 11.64
N ASN A 225 3.57 -1.36 10.93
CA ASN A 225 4.58 -1.59 9.92
C ASN A 225 5.92 -2.07 10.52
N VAL A 226 6.34 -1.52 11.68
CA VAL A 226 7.52 -2.02 12.40
C VAL A 226 7.34 -3.47 12.84
N CYS A 227 6.15 -3.82 13.35
CA CYS A 227 5.81 -5.21 13.67
C CYS A 227 5.90 -6.13 12.44
N ALA A 228 5.51 -5.64 11.26
CA ALA A 228 5.63 -6.39 10.02
C ALA A 228 7.10 -6.68 9.64
N VAL A 229 8.01 -5.72 9.86
CA VAL A 229 9.47 -5.94 9.65
C VAL A 229 10.02 -7.02 10.56
N ILE A 230 9.65 -7.01 11.85
CA ILE A 230 10.11 -8.00 12.82
C ILE A 230 9.65 -9.41 12.41
N ASN A 231 8.46 -9.52 11.83
CA ASN A 231 7.90 -10.80 11.40
C ASN A 231 8.50 -11.31 10.07
N ALA A 232 9.09 -10.43 9.27
CA ALA A 232 9.60 -10.75 7.93
C ALA A 232 10.72 -11.80 7.93
N PRO A 233 11.78 -11.72 8.79
CA PRO A 233 12.83 -12.72 8.84
C PRO A 233 12.32 -14.11 9.24
N LEU A 234 11.37 -14.17 10.18
CA LEU A 234 10.77 -15.43 10.63
C LEU A 234 10.02 -16.12 9.49
N LEU A 235 9.21 -15.37 8.74
CA LEU A 235 8.51 -15.90 7.56
C LEU A 235 9.49 -16.31 6.45
N ALA A 236 10.57 -15.56 6.23
CA ALA A 236 11.60 -15.91 5.25
C ALA A 236 12.28 -17.24 5.58
N VAL A 237 12.64 -17.45 6.84
CA VAL A 237 13.23 -18.73 7.31
C VAL A 237 12.24 -19.88 7.10
N LEU A 238 10.97 -19.70 7.47
CA LEU A 238 9.93 -20.70 7.27
C LEU A 238 9.76 -21.06 5.78
N ILE A 239 9.75 -20.07 4.89
CA ILE A 239 9.67 -20.31 3.45
C ILE A 239 10.87 -21.11 2.94
N ILE A 240 12.09 -20.76 3.38
CA ILE A 240 13.30 -21.49 3.00
C ILE A 240 13.23 -22.93 3.48
N MET A 241 12.75 -23.18 4.71
CA MET A 241 12.60 -24.53 5.27
C MET A 241 11.56 -25.38 4.52
N ILE A 242 10.55 -24.76 3.92
CA ILE A 242 9.50 -25.47 3.16
C ILE A 242 9.96 -25.76 1.72
N VAL A 243 10.80 -24.91 1.14
CA VAL A 243 11.23 -25.02 -0.28
C VAL A 243 12.43 -25.97 -0.42
N ASN A 244 13.25 -26.16 0.62
CA ASN A 244 14.35 -27.13 0.66
C ASN A 244 13.90 -28.48 1.22
#